data_339d7f2ad4a44536b996e82e6c0b1981
#
_entry.id   339d7f2ad4a44536b996e82e6c0b1981
#
_cell.length_a   1.000
_cell.length_b   1.000
_cell.length_c   1.000
_cell.angle_alpha   90.00
_cell.angle_beta   90.00
_cell.angle_gamma   90.00
#
_symmetry.space_group_name_H-M   'P 1'
#
loop_
_entity.id
_entity.type
_entity.pdbx_description
1 polymer ?
#
loop_
_entity_poly.entity_id
_entity_poly.type
_entity_poly.pdbx_seq_one_letter_code
_entity_poly.pdbx_strand_id
1 'polypeptide(L)'
;GGRADGCNTELHDVVFTCGNKIEDTYMDLLDKWFGNVDRLHIDSWVEINHVDGYKVSLSSKKNISKSKLFFINLGGYDKNKFEELHESEFLVGEKKILIKKRAKEVLMKGLYQVHTDDLYDVDDCIEINKVSDFFINLNKDDNINETLKYNNGYHPIPKKIIEKYKSLTGD
;
A
#
# COMPACT_ATOMS: atom_id res chain seq x y z
N GLY A 1 6.12 -9.60 0.48
CA GLY A 1 6.24 -10.71 1.47
C GLY A 1 7.66 -11.18 1.67
N GLY A 2 7.91 -11.85 2.78
CA GLY A 2 9.24 -12.38 3.10
C GLY A 2 9.36 -12.85 4.53
N ARG A 3 10.59 -12.94 5.03
CA ARG A 3 10.89 -13.40 6.38
C ARG A 3 11.85 -12.48 7.11
N ALA A 4 11.73 -12.45 8.44
CA ALA A 4 12.69 -11.84 9.35
C ALA A 4 13.14 -12.88 10.39
N ASP A 5 14.22 -12.60 11.09
CA ASP A 5 14.73 -13.48 12.15
C ASP A 5 13.69 -13.63 13.26
N GLY A 6 13.49 -14.87 13.69
CA GLY A 6 12.51 -15.20 14.73
C GLY A 6 11.06 -15.30 14.29
N CYS A 7 10.71 -15.00 13.05
CA CYS A 7 9.33 -15.18 12.57
C CYS A 7 9.02 -16.66 12.28
N ASN A 8 7.84 -17.13 12.70
CA ASN A 8 7.37 -18.50 12.41
C ASN A 8 6.69 -18.60 11.04
N THR A 9 6.02 -17.54 10.63
CA THR A 9 5.29 -17.46 9.36
C THR A 9 5.88 -16.37 8.48
N GLU A 10 5.46 -16.31 7.25
CA GLU A 10 5.78 -15.23 6.34
C GLU A 10 5.19 -13.90 6.82
N LEU A 11 5.94 -12.83 6.62
CA LEU A 11 5.54 -11.47 6.96
C LEU A 11 5.21 -10.71 5.70
N HIS A 12 4.22 -9.83 5.79
CA HIS A 12 3.78 -8.98 4.68
C HIS A 12 3.79 -7.51 5.11
N ASP A 13 4.12 -6.64 4.17
CA ASP A 13 4.03 -5.19 4.34
C ASP A 13 3.64 -4.52 3.03
N VAL A 14 3.15 -3.29 3.10
CA VAL A 14 2.84 -2.47 1.94
C VAL A 14 3.90 -1.39 1.73
N VAL A 15 4.41 -1.27 0.51
CA VAL A 15 5.43 -0.28 0.14
C VAL A 15 4.93 0.58 -1.00
N PHE A 16 5.05 1.90 -0.84
CA PHE A 16 4.80 2.88 -1.90
C PHE A 16 6.10 3.27 -2.57
N THR A 17 6.16 3.06 -3.87
CA THR A 17 7.35 3.31 -4.69
C THR A 17 6.95 3.86 -6.06
N CYS A 18 7.91 4.28 -6.88
CA CYS A 18 7.65 4.75 -8.23
C CYS A 18 8.68 4.21 -9.22
N GLY A 19 8.24 4.00 -10.45
CA GLY A 19 9.05 3.51 -11.56
C GLY A 19 8.24 3.53 -12.85
N ASN A 20 8.89 3.31 -13.99
CA ASN A 20 8.19 3.15 -15.28
C ASN A 20 7.67 1.71 -15.45
N LYS A 21 8.23 0.78 -14.70
CA LYS A 21 7.88 -0.64 -14.65
C LYS A 21 8.26 -1.21 -13.29
N ILE A 22 7.73 -2.37 -12.93
CA ILE A 22 7.92 -2.97 -11.60
C ILE A 22 9.41 -3.24 -11.29
N GLU A 23 10.21 -3.59 -12.30
CA GLU A 23 11.64 -3.86 -12.09
C GLU A 23 12.43 -2.63 -11.64
N ASP A 24 11.98 -1.43 -11.98
CA ASP A 24 12.63 -0.18 -11.57
C ASP A 24 12.48 0.06 -10.06
N THR A 25 11.52 -0.61 -9.41
CA THR A 25 11.22 -0.46 -7.98
C THR A 25 12.01 -1.41 -7.08
N TYR A 26 12.64 -2.45 -7.61
CA TYR A 26 13.25 -3.52 -6.81
C TYR A 26 14.29 -3.04 -5.78
N MET A 27 15.12 -2.06 -6.16
CA MET A 27 16.13 -1.52 -5.22
C MET A 27 15.47 -0.77 -4.06
N ASP A 28 14.42 -0.01 -4.33
CA ASP A 28 13.64 0.72 -3.31
C ASP A 28 12.87 -0.25 -2.38
N LEU A 29 12.36 -1.35 -2.92
CA LEU A 29 11.72 -2.42 -2.14
C LEU A 29 12.72 -3.12 -1.21
N LEU A 30 13.93 -3.42 -1.69
CA LEU A 30 14.99 -4.03 -0.89
C LEU A 30 15.42 -3.10 0.26
N ASP A 31 15.56 -1.80 -0.02
CA ASP A 31 15.96 -0.79 0.96
C ASP A 31 14.90 -0.59 2.05
N LYS A 32 13.63 -0.68 1.71
CA LYS A 32 12.52 -0.49 2.64
C LYS A 32 12.13 -1.77 3.40
N TRP A 33 12.60 -2.92 2.97
CA TRP A 33 12.27 -4.18 3.61
C TRP A 33 12.98 -4.33 4.96
N PHE A 34 12.24 -4.60 6.00
CA PHE A 34 12.74 -4.73 7.38
C PHE A 34 13.25 -6.14 7.75
N GLY A 35 13.07 -7.13 6.87
CA GLY A 35 13.45 -8.52 7.08
C GLY A 35 14.63 -8.96 6.22
N ASN A 36 14.76 -10.26 6.03
CA ASN A 36 15.83 -10.86 5.22
C ASN A 36 15.59 -10.61 3.73
N VAL A 37 16.47 -9.85 3.12
CA VAL A 37 16.37 -9.47 1.70
C VAL A 37 16.45 -10.66 0.72
N ASP A 38 17.11 -11.77 1.11
CA ASP A 38 17.19 -12.98 0.29
C ASP A 38 15.84 -13.69 0.13
N ARG A 39 14.87 -13.35 0.97
CA ARG A 39 13.52 -13.95 0.99
C ARG A 39 12.45 -13.00 0.50
N LEU A 40 12.83 -11.75 0.16
CA LEU A 40 11.87 -10.77 -0.31
C LEU A 40 11.30 -11.14 -1.69
N HIS A 41 9.99 -11.04 -1.80
CA HIS A 41 9.23 -11.20 -3.03
C HIS A 41 8.05 -10.24 -3.03
N ILE A 42 7.42 -10.08 -4.19
CA ILE A 42 6.22 -9.29 -4.35
C ILE A 42 5.05 -10.26 -4.54
N ASP A 43 4.02 -10.12 -3.69
CA ASP A 43 2.78 -10.91 -3.80
C ASP A 43 1.76 -10.21 -4.68
N SER A 44 1.79 -8.88 -4.65
CA SER A 44 0.84 -8.07 -5.41
C SER A 44 1.38 -6.68 -5.62
N TRP A 45 1.03 -6.08 -6.75
CA TRP A 45 1.21 -4.64 -6.96
C TRP A 45 0.07 -4.04 -7.76
N VAL A 46 -0.09 -2.75 -7.62
CA VAL A 46 -1.06 -1.95 -8.36
C VAL A 46 -0.44 -0.64 -8.82
N GLU A 47 -0.71 -0.27 -10.06
CA GLU A 47 -0.39 1.05 -10.60
C GLU A 47 -1.49 2.04 -10.22
N ILE A 48 -1.11 3.12 -9.54
CA ILE A 48 -2.05 4.11 -9.04
C ILE A 48 -2.03 5.33 -9.94
N ASN A 49 -2.79 5.28 -11.02
CA ASN A 49 -2.97 6.37 -11.97
C ASN A 49 -4.24 7.19 -11.69
N HIS A 50 -5.26 6.53 -11.12
CA HIS A 50 -6.55 7.12 -10.78
C HIS A 50 -7.09 6.51 -9.50
N VAL A 51 -7.58 7.33 -8.61
CA VAL A 51 -8.23 6.92 -7.36
C VAL A 51 -9.36 7.88 -7.07
N ASP A 52 -10.56 7.33 -6.84
CA ASP A 52 -11.66 8.03 -6.20
C ASP A 52 -12.07 9.33 -6.96
N GLY A 53 -12.08 9.27 -8.30
CA GLY A 53 -12.37 10.41 -9.18
C GLY A 53 -11.24 11.42 -9.30
N TYR A 54 -10.02 11.03 -8.96
CA TYR A 54 -8.83 11.86 -9.12
C TYR A 54 -7.78 11.16 -9.96
N LYS A 55 -7.21 11.89 -10.91
CA LYS A 55 -5.97 11.51 -11.57
C LYS A 55 -4.80 11.71 -10.61
N VAL A 56 -4.02 10.65 -10.41
CA VAL A 56 -2.79 10.66 -9.58
C VAL A 56 -1.60 10.88 -10.48
N SER A 57 -0.73 11.80 -10.10
CA SER A 57 0.52 12.07 -10.83
C SER A 57 1.65 12.44 -9.89
N LEU A 58 2.87 12.27 -10.35
CA LEU A 58 4.10 12.59 -9.62
C LEU A 58 4.66 13.94 -10.07
N SER A 59 5.18 14.72 -9.14
CA SER A 59 5.79 16.03 -9.42
C SER A 59 6.94 16.32 -8.47
N SER A 60 7.97 17.02 -8.97
CA SER A 60 9.04 17.58 -8.13
C SER A 60 8.57 18.72 -7.24
N LYS A 61 7.40 19.31 -7.52
CA LYS A 61 6.82 20.40 -6.74
C LYS A 61 5.60 19.92 -5.98
N LYS A 62 5.52 20.33 -4.71
CA LYS A 62 4.36 20.04 -3.85
C LYS A 62 3.10 20.73 -4.41
N ASN A 63 2.04 19.98 -4.56
CA ASN A 63 0.72 20.53 -4.88
C ASN A 63 0.12 21.24 -3.64
N ILE A 64 -0.62 22.33 -3.88
CA ILE A 64 -1.34 23.08 -2.84
C ILE A 64 -2.76 22.51 -2.60
N SER A 65 -3.11 21.41 -3.25
CA SER A 65 -4.44 20.79 -3.09
C SER A 65 -4.70 20.44 -1.63
N LYS A 66 -5.94 20.65 -1.18
CA LYS A 66 -6.41 20.16 0.12
C LYS A 66 -6.67 18.65 0.11
N SER A 67 -6.97 18.10 -1.07
CA SER A 67 -7.19 16.66 -1.25
C SER A 67 -5.86 15.90 -1.14
N LYS A 68 -5.87 14.78 -0.43
CA LYS A 68 -4.74 13.92 -0.14
C LYS A 68 -5.09 12.48 -0.48
N LEU A 69 -4.10 11.70 -0.89
CA LEU A 69 -4.22 10.28 -1.11
C LEU A 69 -3.97 9.54 0.20
N PHE A 70 -4.83 8.58 0.50
CA PHE A 70 -4.70 7.69 1.66
C PHE A 70 -4.72 6.24 1.21
N PHE A 71 -3.85 5.45 1.81
CA PHE A 71 -3.97 3.99 1.87
C PHE A 71 -4.64 3.63 3.19
N ILE A 72 -5.63 2.76 3.10
CA ILE A 72 -6.39 2.26 4.25
C ILE A 72 -6.17 0.76 4.34
N ASN A 73 -5.92 0.27 5.53
CA ASN A 73 -6.02 -1.13 5.89
C ASN A 73 -7.00 -1.26 7.04
N LEU A 74 -8.02 -2.08 6.85
CA LEU A 74 -9.08 -2.30 7.83
C LEU A 74 -9.17 -3.79 8.14
N GLY A 75 -9.08 -4.12 9.43
CA GLY A 75 -9.21 -5.46 9.95
C GLY A 75 -10.64 -5.83 10.30
N GLY A 76 -10.91 -7.13 10.31
CA GLY A 76 -12.19 -7.68 10.73
C GLY A 76 -12.13 -9.18 10.94
N TYR A 77 -13.15 -9.73 11.60
CA TYR A 77 -13.16 -11.13 12.01
C TYR A 77 -14.33 -11.89 11.39
N ASP A 78 -14.04 -13.07 10.87
CA ASP A 78 -15.01 -14.10 10.53
C ASP A 78 -14.95 -15.18 11.63
N LYS A 79 -16.08 -15.44 12.32
CA LYS A 79 -16.16 -16.43 13.39
C LYS A 79 -15.77 -17.87 12.99
N ASN A 80 -15.70 -18.15 11.70
CA ASN A 80 -15.34 -19.45 11.15
C ASN A 80 -13.88 -19.51 10.70
N LYS A 81 -13.12 -18.43 10.85
CA LYS A 81 -11.70 -18.35 10.47
C LYS A 81 -10.83 -18.11 11.70
N PHE A 82 -9.63 -18.67 11.68
CA PHE A 82 -8.68 -18.56 12.78
C PHE A 82 -7.98 -17.18 12.82
N GLU A 83 -7.84 -16.53 11.67
CA GLU A 83 -7.06 -15.31 11.51
C GLU A 83 -7.95 -14.07 11.35
N GLU A 84 -7.40 -12.91 11.65
CA GLU A 84 -7.95 -11.62 11.27
C GLU A 84 -7.86 -11.43 9.75
N LEU A 85 -8.96 -10.97 9.17
CA LEU A 85 -9.02 -10.64 7.75
C LEU A 85 -8.75 -9.15 7.57
N HIS A 86 -8.04 -8.80 6.51
CA HIS A 86 -7.75 -7.42 6.17
C HIS A 86 -8.27 -7.08 4.77
N GLU A 87 -8.84 -5.90 4.63
CA GLU A 87 -9.23 -5.33 3.35
C GLU A 87 -8.57 -3.96 3.20
N SER A 88 -7.92 -3.74 2.06
CA SER A 88 -7.19 -2.51 1.81
C SER A 88 -7.78 -1.75 0.64
N GLU A 89 -7.76 -0.40 0.72
CA GLU A 89 -8.28 0.48 -0.32
C GLU A 89 -7.51 1.80 -0.38
N PHE A 90 -7.56 2.45 -1.53
CA PHE A 90 -7.06 3.81 -1.71
C PHE A 90 -8.24 4.79 -1.75
N LEU A 91 -8.17 5.83 -0.94
CA LEU A 91 -9.20 6.86 -0.86
C LEU A 91 -8.58 8.26 -0.98
N VAL A 92 -9.37 9.20 -1.51
CA VAL A 92 -8.97 10.60 -1.57
C VAL A 92 -9.88 11.45 -0.69
N GLY A 93 -9.30 12.36 0.08
CA GLY A 93 -10.03 13.33 0.89
C GLY A 93 -9.15 14.33 1.62
N GLU A 94 -9.77 15.26 2.35
CA GLU A 94 -9.04 16.36 2.99
C GLU A 94 -8.56 16.01 4.41
N LYS A 95 -9.31 15.19 5.14
CA LYS A 95 -9.09 14.91 6.56
C LYS A 95 -9.09 13.41 6.84
N LYS A 96 -8.06 12.96 7.52
CA LYS A 96 -7.88 11.55 7.94
C LYS A 96 -9.11 10.98 8.65
N ILE A 97 -9.74 11.76 9.56
CA ILE A 97 -10.92 11.31 10.29
C ILE A 97 -12.12 11.00 9.38
N LEU A 98 -12.33 11.78 8.32
CA LEU A 98 -13.40 11.54 7.35
C LEU A 98 -13.10 10.32 6.46
N ILE A 99 -11.84 10.13 6.11
CA ILE A 99 -11.38 8.95 5.37
C ILE A 99 -11.61 7.67 6.17
N LYS A 100 -11.23 7.65 7.45
CA LYS A 100 -11.46 6.50 8.33
C LYS A 100 -12.96 6.17 8.46
N LYS A 101 -13.79 7.18 8.63
CA LYS A 101 -15.25 6.98 8.68
C LYS A 101 -15.77 6.35 7.37
N ARG A 102 -15.36 6.91 6.22
CA ARG A 102 -15.77 6.39 4.92
C ARG A 102 -15.27 4.96 4.68
N ALA A 103 -14.05 4.64 5.09
CA ALA A 103 -13.50 3.28 4.99
C ALA A 103 -14.38 2.25 5.73
N LYS A 104 -14.78 2.55 6.97
CA LYS A 104 -15.68 1.70 7.74
C LYS A 104 -17.06 1.50 7.10
N GLU A 105 -17.52 2.44 6.27
CA GLU A 105 -18.79 2.35 5.56
C GLU A 105 -18.71 1.47 4.29
N VAL A 106 -17.54 1.31 3.69
CA VAL A 106 -17.39 0.65 2.38
C VAL A 106 -16.63 -0.67 2.43
N LEU A 107 -15.69 -0.83 3.37
CA LEU A 107 -14.87 -2.04 3.49
C LEU A 107 -15.50 -3.06 4.44
N MET A 108 -15.07 -4.31 4.35
CA MET A 108 -15.39 -5.43 5.25
C MET A 108 -16.89 -5.68 5.42
N LYS A 109 -17.69 -5.39 4.39
CA LYS A 109 -19.14 -5.57 4.44
C LYS A 109 -19.52 -7.03 4.65
N GLY A 110 -20.38 -7.28 5.62
CA GLY A 110 -20.92 -8.62 5.91
C GLY A 110 -20.08 -9.47 6.86
N LEU A 111 -18.96 -8.94 7.38
CA LEU A 111 -18.21 -9.62 8.44
C LEU A 111 -18.82 -9.35 9.83
N TYR A 112 -18.60 -10.31 10.74
CA TYR A 112 -19.25 -10.32 12.06
C TYR A 112 -18.76 -9.21 12.98
N GLN A 113 -17.47 -8.90 12.97
CA GLN A 113 -16.87 -7.80 13.69
C GLN A 113 -15.93 -7.08 12.74
N VAL A 114 -16.41 -5.99 12.20
CA VAL A 114 -15.54 -4.96 11.63
C VAL A 114 -15.21 -4.03 12.77
N HIS A 115 -14.02 -3.45 12.81
CA HIS A 115 -13.64 -2.44 13.79
C HIS A 115 -14.53 -1.18 13.62
N THR A 116 -15.83 -1.31 14.02
CA THR A 116 -16.85 -0.26 13.83
C THR A 116 -17.05 0.61 15.06
N ASP A 117 -16.60 0.14 16.21
CA ASP A 117 -16.73 0.87 17.48
C ASP A 117 -15.67 1.97 17.59
N ASP A 118 -15.97 3.02 18.36
CA ASP A 118 -15.00 4.10 18.66
C ASP A 118 -13.73 3.60 19.36
N LEU A 119 -13.78 2.38 19.93
CA LEU A 119 -12.66 1.71 20.58
C LEU A 119 -11.70 1.00 19.61
N TYR A 120 -12.17 0.67 18.39
CA TYR A 120 -11.38 0.01 17.35
C TYR A 120 -11.25 0.94 16.17
N ASP A 121 -10.04 1.41 15.95
CA ASP A 121 -9.73 2.29 14.81
C ASP A 121 -9.51 1.46 13.53
N VAL A 122 -9.45 2.12 12.39
CA VAL A 122 -8.85 1.58 11.16
C VAL A 122 -7.41 1.24 11.51
N ASP A 123 -6.97 0.00 11.23
CA ASP A 123 -5.64 -0.49 11.62
C ASP A 123 -4.56 0.44 11.08
N ASP A 124 -4.65 0.74 9.76
CA ASP A 124 -3.76 1.70 9.14
C ASP A 124 -4.53 2.71 8.29
N CYS A 125 -4.15 3.96 8.43
CA CYS A 125 -4.57 5.05 7.56
C CYS A 125 -3.35 5.92 7.23
N ILE A 126 -2.69 5.60 6.14
CA ILE A 126 -1.43 6.19 5.72
C ILE A 126 -1.70 7.30 4.71
N GLU A 127 -1.32 8.53 5.03
CA GLU A 127 -1.33 9.65 4.08
C GLU A 127 -0.11 9.57 3.17
N ILE A 128 -0.34 9.39 1.86
CA ILE A 128 0.73 9.29 0.87
C ILE A 128 0.97 10.66 0.24
N ASN A 129 1.89 11.42 0.80
CA ASN A 129 2.24 12.76 0.31
C ASN A 129 3.37 12.77 -0.69
N LYS A 130 4.31 11.83 -0.52
CA LYS A 130 5.55 11.75 -1.28
C LYS A 130 5.94 10.29 -1.46
N VAL A 131 6.46 9.97 -2.64
CA VAL A 131 7.04 8.66 -2.95
C VAL A 131 8.40 8.92 -3.58
N SER A 132 9.47 8.37 -2.98
CA SER A 132 10.86 8.69 -3.31
C SER A 132 11.07 10.23 -3.29
N ASP A 133 11.49 10.86 -4.37
CA ASP A 133 11.71 12.30 -4.47
C ASP A 133 10.52 13.08 -5.02
N PHE A 134 9.40 12.42 -5.31
CA PHE A 134 8.25 13.03 -5.97
C PHE A 134 7.06 13.20 -5.02
N PHE A 135 6.42 14.36 -5.11
CA PHE A 135 5.15 14.63 -4.45
C PHE A 135 3.99 14.04 -5.24
N ILE A 136 2.99 13.52 -4.52
CA ILE A 136 1.72 13.10 -5.10
C ILE A 136 0.89 14.34 -5.42
N ASN A 137 0.46 14.45 -6.66
CA ASN A 137 -0.48 15.45 -7.13
C ASN A 137 -1.79 14.81 -7.54
N LEU A 138 -2.89 15.39 -7.07
CA LEU A 138 -4.26 14.94 -7.31
C LEU A 138 -5.01 15.99 -8.12
N ASN A 139 -5.49 15.60 -9.29
CA ASN A 139 -6.33 16.44 -10.14
C ASN A 139 -7.70 15.77 -10.30
N LYS A 140 -8.75 16.47 -9.89
CA LYS A 140 -10.11 15.93 -10.02
C LYS A 140 -10.43 15.67 -11.47
N ASP A 141 -10.98 14.49 -11.77
CA ASP A 141 -11.39 14.09 -13.11
C ASP A 141 -12.66 13.25 -13.01
N ASP A 142 -13.79 13.90 -13.23
CA ASP A 142 -15.12 13.31 -13.10
C ASP A 142 -15.47 12.36 -14.28
N ASN A 143 -14.61 12.28 -15.31
CA ASN A 143 -14.83 11.43 -16.49
C ASN A 143 -14.20 10.05 -16.38
N ILE A 144 -13.49 9.76 -15.29
CA ILE A 144 -12.75 8.52 -15.12
C ILE A 144 -13.58 7.51 -14.34
N ASN A 145 -13.82 6.38 -14.99
CA ASN A 145 -14.47 5.19 -14.44
C ASN A 145 -13.49 4.01 -14.43
N GLU A 146 -12.21 4.27 -14.13
CA GLU A 146 -11.19 3.23 -14.09
C GLU A 146 -11.12 2.59 -12.71
N THR A 147 -11.18 1.27 -12.69
CA THR A 147 -10.87 0.46 -11.51
C THR A 147 -9.39 0.13 -11.48
N LEU A 148 -8.80 0.12 -10.30
CA LEU A 148 -7.42 -0.30 -10.10
C LEU A 148 -7.24 -1.76 -10.56
N LYS A 149 -6.17 -2.04 -11.29
CA LYS A 149 -5.82 -3.38 -11.76
C LYS A 149 -4.72 -3.95 -10.87
N TYR A 150 -5.09 -4.97 -10.10
CA TYR A 150 -4.17 -5.67 -9.23
C TYR A 150 -3.42 -6.77 -10.00
N ASN A 151 -2.11 -6.84 -9.79
CA ASN A 151 -1.25 -7.90 -10.30
C ASN A 151 -0.87 -8.81 -9.13
N ASN A 152 -1.58 -9.92 -8.98
CA ASN A 152 -1.41 -10.86 -7.88
C ASN A 152 -0.60 -12.07 -8.31
N GLY A 153 0.26 -12.57 -7.43
CA GLY A 153 1.07 -13.76 -7.65
C GLY A 153 2.43 -13.67 -6.97
N TYR A 154 3.13 -14.79 -6.89
CA TYR A 154 4.45 -14.85 -6.31
C TYR A 154 5.53 -14.38 -7.30
N HIS A 155 6.13 -13.23 -7.04
CA HIS A 155 7.15 -12.61 -7.89
C HIS A 155 8.45 -12.38 -7.08
N PRO A 156 9.39 -13.34 -7.09
CA PRO A 156 10.64 -13.20 -6.36
C PRO A 156 11.52 -12.14 -7.02
N ILE A 157 12.19 -11.33 -6.20
CA ILE A 157 13.21 -10.40 -6.70
C ILE A 157 14.40 -11.21 -7.25
N PRO A 158 14.87 -10.92 -8.47
CA PRO A 158 15.97 -11.68 -9.09
C PRO A 158 17.24 -11.64 -8.23
N LYS A 159 17.89 -12.80 -8.03
CA LYS A 159 19.13 -12.94 -7.21
C LYS A 159 20.20 -11.91 -7.56
N LYS A 160 20.44 -11.66 -8.85
CA LYS A 160 21.40 -10.65 -9.30
C LYS A 160 21.12 -9.23 -8.79
N ILE A 161 19.85 -8.90 -8.53
CA ILE A 161 19.45 -7.59 -7.97
C ILE A 161 19.75 -7.58 -6.48
N ILE A 162 19.44 -8.66 -5.77
CA ILE A 162 19.74 -8.83 -4.34
C ILE A 162 21.26 -8.76 -4.10
N GLU A 163 22.06 -9.48 -4.90
CA GLU A 163 23.53 -9.45 -4.82
C GLU A 163 24.09 -8.05 -5.07
N LYS A 164 23.53 -7.34 -6.07
CA LYS A 164 23.89 -5.95 -6.33
C LYS A 164 23.54 -5.05 -5.13
N TYR A 165 22.36 -5.19 -4.56
CA TYR A 165 21.95 -4.42 -3.39
C TYR A 165 22.92 -4.65 -2.23
N LYS A 166 23.21 -5.90 -1.86
CA LYS A 166 24.17 -6.25 -0.79
C LYS A 166 25.56 -5.66 -1.03
N SER A 167 26.03 -5.71 -2.28
CA SER A 167 27.33 -5.11 -2.60
C SER A 167 27.39 -3.58 -2.42
N LEU A 168 26.24 -2.90 -2.48
CA LEU A 168 26.14 -1.44 -2.29
C LEU A 168 25.93 -1.06 -0.82
N THR A 169 25.27 -1.91 -0.04
CA THR A 169 24.94 -1.64 1.37
C THR A 169 25.97 -2.20 2.36
N GLY A 170 26.80 -3.15 1.92
CA GLY A 170 27.81 -3.80 2.75
C GLY A 170 27.24 -4.94 3.61
N ASP A 171 26.08 -5.46 3.24
CA ASP A 171 25.41 -6.60 3.88
C ASP A 171 25.90 -7.95 3.34
#